data_f4aee3a0848b15fb63430d3c22d99fb6
#
_entry.id   f4aee3a0848b15fb63430d3c22d99fb6
#
_cell.length_a   1.000
_cell.length_b   1.000
_cell.length_c   1.000
_cell.angle_alpha   90.00
_cell.angle_beta   90.00
_cell.angle_gamma   90.00
#
_symmetry.space_group_name_H-M   'P 1'
#
loop_
_entity.id
_entity.type
_entity.pdbx_description
1 polymer ?
#
loop_
_entity_poly.entity_id
_entity_poly.type
_entity_poly.pdbx_seq_one_letter_code
_entity_poly.pdbx_strand_id
1 'polypeptide(L)'
;VYTVKHYFHAKHQRPWSSLLISTLFFLMVSVAATLWWALQYVAQAGWSALLLRIPMAISSFIPYASVILIFIIITAGLHWHHTFHWMADGIMDPANIEGAEGAKYPYYDEIIANKSVYLNIPFFLIRSLICLIGWYCFAYLLKKYSINEDKFGGGTKWYNKSYKVAVLFVLFLGITSSTAGWDWIMSIDTHWFSTLFSWYALASFFVTA
;
A
#
# COMPACT_ATOMS: atom_id res chain seq x y z
N VAL A 1 -31.45 -22.26 0.39
CA VAL A 1 -31.47 -20.89 -0.16
C VAL A 1 -30.25 -20.10 0.29
N TYR A 2 -29.72 -20.26 1.53
CA TYR A 2 -28.53 -19.55 2.05
C TYR A 2 -27.24 -19.91 1.31
N THR A 3 -27.02 -21.18 0.96
CA THR A 3 -25.81 -21.68 0.29
C THR A 3 -25.61 -21.11 -1.13
N VAL A 4 -26.67 -20.89 -1.89
CA VAL A 4 -26.58 -20.39 -3.28
C VAL A 4 -26.23 -18.90 -3.29
N LYS A 5 -26.83 -18.07 -2.41
CA LYS A 5 -26.47 -16.66 -2.29
C LYS A 5 -25.00 -16.48 -1.88
N HIS A 6 -24.51 -17.24 -0.91
CA HIS A 6 -23.10 -17.22 -0.51
C HIS A 6 -22.16 -17.61 -1.65
N TYR A 7 -22.52 -18.60 -2.46
CA TYR A 7 -21.72 -19.02 -3.61
C TYR A 7 -21.64 -17.94 -4.71
N PHE A 8 -22.76 -17.27 -5.01
CA PHE A 8 -22.78 -16.17 -5.97
C PHE A 8 -22.00 -14.95 -5.49
N HIS A 9 -22.11 -14.54 -4.22
CA HIS A 9 -21.30 -13.46 -3.64
C HIS A 9 -19.82 -13.80 -3.66
N ALA A 10 -19.41 -15.00 -3.29
CA ALA A 10 -18.02 -15.44 -3.33
C ALA A 10 -17.44 -15.40 -4.76
N LYS A 11 -18.24 -15.76 -5.76
CA LYS A 11 -17.80 -15.76 -7.17
C LYS A 11 -17.56 -14.35 -7.73
N HIS A 12 -18.36 -13.37 -7.32
CA HIS A 12 -18.16 -11.97 -7.71
C HIS A 12 -17.01 -11.27 -6.99
N GLN A 13 -16.61 -11.73 -5.81
CA GLN A 13 -15.50 -11.12 -5.05
C GLN A 13 -14.12 -11.63 -5.46
N ARG A 14 -14.01 -12.85 -5.97
CA ARG A 14 -12.73 -13.46 -6.38
C ARG A 14 -11.90 -12.59 -7.34
N PRO A 15 -12.45 -11.95 -8.40
CA PRO A 15 -11.67 -11.11 -9.29
C PRO A 15 -11.06 -9.90 -8.57
N TRP A 16 -11.80 -9.26 -7.67
CA TRP A 16 -11.34 -8.11 -6.91
C TRP A 16 -10.24 -8.45 -5.93
N SER A 17 -10.38 -9.57 -5.23
CA SER A 17 -9.33 -10.06 -4.32
C SER A 17 -8.06 -10.43 -5.07
N SER A 18 -8.18 -11.10 -6.23
CA SER A 18 -7.03 -11.43 -7.08
C SER A 18 -6.35 -10.17 -7.63
N LEU A 19 -7.14 -9.17 -8.05
CA LEU A 19 -6.63 -7.89 -8.52
C LEU A 19 -5.89 -7.14 -7.40
N LEU A 20 -6.46 -7.11 -6.19
CA LEU A 20 -5.81 -6.49 -5.03
C LEU A 20 -4.48 -7.16 -4.69
N ILE A 21 -4.45 -8.50 -4.61
CA ILE A 21 -3.23 -9.26 -4.30
C ILE A 21 -2.15 -8.99 -5.35
N SER A 22 -2.49 -9.07 -6.64
CA SER A 22 -1.54 -8.82 -7.72
C SER A 22 -1.02 -7.38 -7.70
N THR A 23 -1.92 -6.41 -7.49
CA THR A 23 -1.55 -4.99 -7.43
C THR A 23 -0.63 -4.72 -6.25
N LEU A 24 -0.94 -5.24 -5.06
CA LEU A 24 -0.09 -5.09 -3.88
C LEU A 24 1.26 -5.76 -4.08
N PHE A 25 1.29 -6.96 -4.66
CA PHE A 25 2.55 -7.66 -4.93
C PHE A 25 3.48 -6.82 -5.83
N PHE A 26 3.01 -6.39 -7.01
CA PHE A 26 3.83 -5.62 -7.92
C PHE A 26 4.18 -4.22 -7.41
N LEU A 27 3.26 -3.58 -6.66
CA LEU A 27 3.55 -2.31 -5.99
C LEU A 27 4.68 -2.47 -4.99
N MET A 28 4.60 -3.48 -4.11
CA MET A 28 5.59 -3.70 -3.06
C MET A 28 6.95 -4.11 -3.63
N VAL A 29 7.00 -4.94 -4.67
CA VAL A 29 8.25 -5.26 -5.39
C VAL A 29 8.88 -3.99 -5.97
N SER A 30 8.08 -3.10 -6.56
CA SER A 30 8.58 -1.84 -7.13
C SER A 30 9.10 -0.88 -6.07
N VAL A 31 8.43 -0.82 -4.92
CA VAL A 31 8.86 0.00 -3.76
C VAL A 31 10.12 -0.60 -3.14
N ALA A 32 10.20 -1.93 -3.02
CA ALA A 32 11.38 -2.62 -2.50
C ALA A 32 12.59 -2.46 -3.42
N ALA A 33 12.40 -2.49 -4.74
CA ALA A 33 13.45 -2.16 -5.70
C ALA A 33 13.94 -0.71 -5.54
N THR A 34 13.03 0.23 -5.26
CA THR A 34 13.40 1.62 -4.96
C THR A 34 14.16 1.72 -3.64
N LEU A 35 13.78 0.95 -2.63
CA LEU A 35 14.51 0.87 -1.36
C LEU A 35 15.92 0.32 -1.57
N TRP A 36 16.06 -0.78 -2.31
CA TRP A 36 17.37 -1.35 -2.65
C TRP A 36 18.25 -0.29 -3.34
N TRP A 37 17.69 0.40 -4.33
CA TRP A 37 18.37 1.49 -5.02
C TRP A 37 18.80 2.62 -4.06
N ALA A 38 17.91 3.09 -3.19
CA ALA A 38 18.20 4.13 -2.21
C ALA A 38 19.31 3.69 -1.23
N LEU A 39 19.28 2.43 -0.77
CA LEU A 39 20.30 1.89 0.13
C LEU A 39 21.71 1.90 -0.51
N GLN A 40 21.84 1.72 -1.84
CA GLN A 40 23.13 1.80 -2.52
C GLN A 40 23.71 3.22 -2.40
N TYR A 41 22.87 4.27 -2.52
CA TYR A 41 23.33 5.66 -2.30
C TYR A 41 23.68 5.89 -0.83
N VAL A 42 22.86 5.41 0.11
CA VAL A 42 23.10 5.59 1.56
C VAL A 42 24.39 4.88 1.99
N ALA A 43 24.62 3.67 1.49
CA ALA A 43 25.83 2.89 1.75
C ALA A 43 27.06 3.36 0.94
N GLN A 44 26.88 4.34 0.04
CA GLN A 44 27.94 4.80 -0.87
C GLN A 44 28.62 3.66 -1.64
N ALA A 45 27.82 2.68 -2.09
CA ALA A 45 28.26 1.43 -2.71
C ALA A 45 28.63 1.66 -4.18
N GLY A 46 29.90 2.02 -4.46
CA GLY A 46 30.38 2.29 -5.82
C GLY A 46 30.28 1.10 -6.79
N TRP A 47 30.34 -0.15 -6.27
CA TRP A 47 30.22 -1.36 -7.09
C TRP A 47 28.82 -1.53 -7.73
N SER A 48 27.80 -0.97 -7.10
CA SER A 48 26.41 -1.08 -7.55
C SER A 48 26.07 -0.19 -8.76
N ALA A 49 26.96 0.74 -9.14
CA ALA A 49 26.71 1.72 -10.20
C ALA A 49 26.21 1.09 -11.52
N LEU A 50 26.75 -0.07 -11.89
CA LEU A 50 26.35 -0.79 -13.10
C LEU A 50 24.94 -1.40 -13.00
N LEU A 51 24.48 -1.73 -11.79
CA LEU A 51 23.21 -2.39 -11.54
C LEU A 51 22.04 -1.42 -11.27
N LEU A 52 22.31 -0.14 -10.97
CA LEU A 52 21.29 0.84 -10.57
C LEU A 52 20.16 1.03 -11.60
N ARG A 53 20.40 0.70 -12.88
CA ARG A 53 19.39 0.84 -13.93
C ARG A 53 18.27 -0.18 -13.83
N ILE A 54 18.53 -1.36 -13.28
CA ILE A 54 17.54 -2.42 -13.13
C ILE A 54 16.46 -2.00 -12.11
N PRO A 55 16.79 -1.69 -10.83
CA PRO A 55 15.78 -1.24 -9.87
C PRO A 55 15.11 0.07 -10.28
N MET A 56 15.79 0.96 -11.00
CA MET A 56 15.20 2.17 -11.56
C MET A 56 14.10 1.85 -12.60
N ALA A 57 14.29 0.81 -13.41
CA ALA A 57 13.28 0.35 -14.36
C ALA A 57 12.06 -0.26 -13.64
N ILE A 58 12.30 -1.12 -12.63
CA ILE A 58 11.25 -1.75 -11.83
C ILE A 58 10.44 -0.68 -11.07
N SER A 59 11.10 0.31 -10.46
CA SER A 59 10.45 1.42 -9.74
C SER A 59 9.51 2.25 -10.61
N SER A 60 9.71 2.24 -11.93
CA SER A 60 8.83 2.96 -12.86
C SER A 60 7.40 2.40 -12.92
N PHE A 61 7.14 1.24 -12.32
CA PHE A 61 5.81 0.65 -12.24
C PHE A 61 4.96 1.23 -11.08
N ILE A 62 5.57 1.90 -10.10
CA ILE A 62 4.87 2.49 -8.94
C ILE A 62 3.61 3.29 -9.33
N PRO A 63 3.63 4.25 -10.27
CA PRO A 63 2.44 5.05 -10.58
C PRO A 63 1.28 4.22 -11.13
N TYR A 64 1.56 3.20 -11.94
CA TYR A 64 0.53 2.34 -12.51
C TYR A 64 -0.15 1.50 -11.43
N ALA A 65 0.64 0.84 -10.57
CA ALA A 65 0.11 0.08 -9.44
C ALA A 65 -0.65 0.98 -8.45
N SER A 66 -0.17 2.20 -8.21
CA SER A 66 -0.83 3.18 -7.34
C SER A 66 -2.22 3.57 -7.84
N VAL A 67 -2.38 3.81 -9.14
CA VAL A 67 -3.67 4.15 -9.75
C VAL A 67 -4.65 2.97 -9.61
N ILE A 68 -4.20 1.74 -9.86
CA ILE A 68 -5.03 0.54 -9.71
C ILE A 68 -5.45 0.36 -8.24
N LEU A 69 -4.53 0.54 -7.29
CA LEU A 69 -4.85 0.41 -5.87
C LEU A 69 -5.86 1.45 -5.41
N ILE A 70 -5.69 2.72 -5.81
CA ILE A 70 -6.66 3.78 -5.50
C ILE A 70 -8.02 3.44 -6.10
N PHE A 71 -8.06 2.94 -7.34
CA PHE A 71 -9.30 2.50 -7.98
C PHE A 71 -10.00 1.40 -7.17
N ILE A 72 -9.26 0.40 -6.68
CA ILE A 72 -9.82 -0.66 -5.83
C ILE A 72 -10.37 -0.07 -4.52
N ILE A 73 -9.66 0.84 -3.87
CA ILE A 73 -10.10 1.47 -2.61
C ILE A 73 -11.37 2.30 -2.84
N ILE A 74 -11.43 3.09 -3.91
CA ILE A 74 -12.61 3.90 -4.24
C ILE A 74 -13.82 3.01 -4.53
N THR A 75 -13.66 1.95 -5.33
CA THR A 75 -14.76 1.04 -5.66
C THR A 75 -15.23 0.22 -4.46
N ALA A 76 -14.34 -0.09 -3.50
CA ALA A 76 -14.72 -0.66 -2.21
C ALA A 76 -15.56 0.32 -1.38
N GLY A 77 -15.14 1.60 -1.31
CA GLY A 77 -15.89 2.65 -0.63
C GLY A 77 -17.24 2.99 -1.28
N LEU A 78 -17.41 2.71 -2.58
CA LEU A 78 -18.68 2.80 -3.30
C LEU A 78 -19.53 1.51 -3.22
N HIS A 79 -19.12 0.55 -2.39
CA HIS A 79 -19.81 -0.74 -2.17
C HIS A 79 -19.99 -1.62 -3.42
N TRP A 80 -19.14 -1.45 -4.45
CA TRP A 80 -19.15 -2.33 -5.64
C TRP A 80 -18.63 -3.73 -5.32
N HIS A 81 -17.78 -3.84 -4.30
CA HIS A 81 -17.28 -5.10 -3.77
C HIS A 81 -17.00 -4.96 -2.25
N HIS A 82 -16.93 -6.10 -1.56
CA HIS A 82 -16.74 -6.17 -0.11
C HIS A 82 -15.36 -6.73 0.28
N THR A 83 -14.31 -6.29 -0.41
CA THR A 83 -12.94 -6.76 -0.13
C THR A 83 -12.47 -6.29 1.25
N PHE A 84 -12.88 -5.07 1.65
CA PHE A 84 -12.64 -4.55 2.99
C PHE A 84 -13.94 -4.67 3.80
N HIS A 85 -13.99 -5.65 4.71
CA HIS A 85 -15.19 -5.96 5.48
C HIS A 85 -15.71 -4.79 6.31
N TRP A 86 -14.81 -3.99 6.86
CA TRP A 86 -15.16 -2.82 7.68
C TRP A 86 -15.84 -1.67 6.92
N MET A 87 -15.78 -1.67 5.59
CA MET A 87 -16.48 -0.68 4.75
C MET A 87 -17.96 -1.05 4.51
N ALA A 88 -18.45 -2.19 5.02
CA ALA A 88 -19.83 -2.59 4.83
C ALA A 88 -20.78 -1.66 5.58
N ASP A 89 -21.93 -1.35 4.93
CA ASP A 89 -22.94 -0.46 5.51
C ASP A 89 -23.49 -1.00 6.84
N GLY A 90 -23.54 -0.13 7.84
CA GLY A 90 -24.17 -0.41 9.12
C GLY A 90 -23.37 -1.27 10.10
N ILE A 91 -22.17 -1.74 9.72
CA ILE A 91 -21.34 -2.60 10.57
C ILE A 91 -20.84 -1.89 11.85
N MET A 92 -20.73 -0.56 11.81
CA MET A 92 -20.26 0.28 12.93
C MET A 92 -21.43 0.91 13.71
N ASP A 93 -22.68 0.73 13.28
CA ASP A 93 -23.85 1.38 13.89
C ASP A 93 -24.47 0.49 14.97
N PRO A 94 -24.45 0.92 16.26
CA PRO A 94 -25.04 0.17 17.36
C PRO A 94 -26.55 -0.10 17.20
N ALA A 95 -27.26 0.67 16.36
CA ALA A 95 -28.67 0.44 16.06
C ALA A 95 -28.93 -0.85 15.28
N ASN A 96 -27.90 -1.47 14.73
CA ASN A 96 -27.99 -2.72 13.95
C ASN A 96 -27.61 -3.98 14.77
N ILE A 97 -27.72 -3.91 16.10
CA ILE A 97 -27.52 -5.10 16.96
C ILE A 97 -28.56 -6.16 16.60
N GLU A 98 -28.12 -7.41 16.47
CA GLU A 98 -28.96 -8.55 16.16
C GLU A 98 -30.12 -8.67 17.16
N GLY A 99 -31.37 -8.59 16.66
CA GLY A 99 -32.58 -8.62 17.49
C GLY A 99 -33.15 -7.24 17.88
N ALA A 100 -32.54 -6.12 17.49
CA ALA A 100 -33.14 -4.81 17.69
C ALA A 100 -34.31 -4.57 16.73
N GLU A 101 -35.46 -4.09 17.26
CA GLU A 101 -36.61 -3.71 16.44
C GLU A 101 -36.18 -2.58 15.47
N GLY A 102 -36.27 -2.84 14.16
CA GLY A 102 -35.86 -1.87 13.13
C GLY A 102 -34.43 -1.98 12.63
N ALA A 103 -33.64 -2.96 13.06
CA ALA A 103 -32.30 -3.21 12.55
C ALA A 103 -32.33 -3.44 11.03
N LYS A 104 -31.77 -2.51 10.28
CA LYS A 104 -31.68 -2.57 8.81
C LYS A 104 -30.64 -3.59 8.34
N TYR A 105 -29.62 -3.82 9.16
CA TYR A 105 -28.51 -4.76 8.91
C TYR A 105 -28.19 -5.53 10.20
N PRO A 106 -28.26 -6.87 10.23
CA PRO A 106 -28.00 -7.66 11.44
C PRO A 106 -26.50 -7.95 11.69
N TYR A 107 -25.61 -6.97 11.39
CA TYR A 107 -24.17 -7.20 11.34
C TYR A 107 -23.36 -6.16 12.10
N TYR A 108 -23.87 -5.67 13.24
CA TYR A 108 -23.06 -4.82 14.11
C TYR A 108 -21.86 -5.60 14.67
N ASP A 109 -20.66 -5.01 14.50
CA ASP A 109 -19.43 -5.58 15.05
C ASP A 109 -18.76 -4.55 15.99
N GLU A 110 -18.81 -4.88 17.29
CA GLU A 110 -18.24 -4.02 18.34
C GLU A 110 -16.73 -3.79 18.17
N ILE A 111 -15.98 -4.81 17.69
CA ILE A 111 -14.53 -4.71 17.48
C ILE A 111 -14.23 -3.70 16.38
N ILE A 112 -15.00 -3.71 15.30
CA ILE A 112 -14.86 -2.78 14.18
C ILE A 112 -15.32 -1.38 14.61
N ALA A 113 -16.43 -1.26 15.33
CA ALA A 113 -16.94 0.00 15.83
C ALA A 113 -15.93 0.73 16.73
N ASN A 114 -15.24 0.02 17.61
CA ASN A 114 -14.18 0.56 18.46
C ASN A 114 -12.95 1.05 17.68
N LYS A 115 -12.75 0.57 16.44
CA LYS A 115 -11.68 1.02 15.53
C LYS A 115 -12.13 2.11 14.55
N SER A 116 -13.36 2.60 14.62
CA SER A 116 -13.96 3.57 13.69
C SER A 116 -13.16 4.88 13.57
N VAL A 117 -12.46 5.31 14.62
CA VAL A 117 -11.58 6.49 14.60
C VAL A 117 -10.43 6.30 13.60
N TYR A 118 -9.89 5.10 13.47
CA TYR A 118 -8.81 4.77 12.55
C TYR A 118 -9.32 4.26 11.21
N LEU A 119 -10.34 3.38 11.21
CA LEU A 119 -10.95 2.75 10.04
C LEU A 119 -12.16 3.56 9.58
N ASN A 120 -11.92 4.71 9.00
CA ASN A 120 -12.93 5.48 8.28
C ASN A 120 -12.46 5.78 6.85
N ILE A 121 -13.38 5.77 5.89
CA ILE A 121 -13.08 5.87 4.46
C ILE A 121 -12.25 7.12 4.11
N PRO A 122 -12.61 8.35 4.53
CA PRO A 122 -11.82 9.52 4.20
C PRO A 122 -10.39 9.46 4.74
N PHE A 123 -10.21 9.07 5.99
CA PHE A 123 -8.90 9.00 6.62
C PHE A 123 -8.02 7.89 6.04
N PHE A 124 -8.61 6.73 5.75
CA PHE A 124 -7.95 5.63 5.06
C PHE A 124 -7.44 6.05 3.67
N LEU A 125 -8.27 6.79 2.91
CA LEU A 125 -7.92 7.26 1.58
C LEU A 125 -6.81 8.31 1.61
N ILE A 126 -6.86 9.25 2.58
CA ILE A 126 -5.80 10.26 2.78
C ILE A 126 -4.47 9.59 3.11
N ARG A 127 -4.43 8.61 4.04
CA ARG A 127 -3.21 7.88 4.38
C ARG A 127 -2.65 7.13 3.17
N SER A 128 -3.51 6.44 2.43
CA SER A 128 -3.13 5.73 1.21
C SER A 128 -2.54 6.67 0.17
N LEU A 129 -3.14 7.84 -0.04
CA LEU A 129 -2.62 8.86 -0.96
C LEU A 129 -1.25 9.39 -0.52
N ILE A 130 -1.06 9.68 0.77
CA ILE A 130 0.22 10.15 1.32
C ILE A 130 1.32 9.11 1.06
N CYS A 131 1.06 7.82 1.32
CA CYS A 131 2.02 6.75 1.06
C CYS A 131 2.37 6.65 -0.42
N LEU A 132 1.37 6.55 -1.30
CA LEU A 132 1.55 6.32 -2.74
C LEU A 132 2.21 7.51 -3.44
N ILE A 133 1.74 8.73 -3.16
CA ILE A 133 2.32 9.96 -3.72
C ILE A 133 3.75 10.14 -3.20
N GLY A 134 3.99 9.90 -1.91
CA GLY A 134 5.32 9.99 -1.33
C GLY A 134 6.30 9.01 -1.99
N TRP A 135 5.94 7.73 -2.10
CA TRP A 135 6.79 6.73 -2.76
C TRP A 135 7.07 7.07 -4.22
N TYR A 136 6.05 7.50 -4.95
CA TYR A 136 6.23 7.95 -6.34
C TYR A 136 7.15 9.17 -6.46
N CYS A 137 6.95 10.20 -5.63
CA CYS A 137 7.75 11.42 -5.65
C CYS A 137 9.24 11.12 -5.37
N PHE A 138 9.53 10.28 -4.37
CA PHE A 138 10.91 9.90 -4.06
C PHE A 138 11.54 9.08 -5.19
N ALA A 139 10.84 8.09 -5.74
CA ALA A 139 11.31 7.31 -6.88
C ALA A 139 11.56 8.19 -8.11
N TYR A 140 10.67 9.13 -8.39
CA TYR A 140 10.82 10.10 -9.48
C TYR A 140 12.03 11.02 -9.29
N LEU A 141 12.24 11.54 -8.08
CA LEU A 141 13.38 12.41 -7.78
C LEU A 141 14.72 11.66 -7.90
N LEU A 142 14.80 10.43 -7.37
CA LEU A 142 15.98 9.59 -7.53
C LEU A 142 16.28 9.35 -9.00
N LYS A 143 15.26 8.98 -9.79
CA LYS A 143 15.38 8.76 -11.23
C LYS A 143 15.85 10.02 -11.96
N LYS A 144 15.25 11.17 -11.68
CA LYS A 144 15.59 12.46 -12.27
C LYS A 144 17.04 12.84 -12.00
N TYR A 145 17.51 12.69 -10.76
CA TYR A 145 18.88 13.05 -10.40
C TYR A 145 19.90 12.07 -10.99
N SER A 146 19.61 10.77 -11.02
CA SER A 146 20.46 9.79 -11.67
C SER A 146 20.61 10.05 -13.18
N ILE A 147 19.51 10.38 -13.88
CA ILE A 147 19.57 10.75 -15.31
C ILE A 147 20.34 12.04 -15.54
N ASN A 148 20.20 13.03 -14.63
CA ASN A 148 20.94 14.29 -14.74
C ASN A 148 22.45 14.09 -14.49
N GLU A 149 22.82 13.15 -13.62
CA GLU A 149 24.22 12.77 -13.40
C GLU A 149 24.86 12.24 -14.69
N ASP A 150 24.12 11.40 -15.44
CA ASP A 150 24.61 10.90 -16.73
C ASP A 150 24.72 11.99 -17.81
N LYS A 151 23.72 12.90 -17.87
CA LYS A 151 23.64 13.91 -18.94
C LYS A 151 24.65 15.03 -18.79
N PHE A 152 24.83 15.50 -17.57
CA PHE A 152 25.61 16.71 -17.31
C PHE A 152 27.02 16.40 -16.81
N GLY A 153 27.31 15.18 -16.41
CA GLY A 153 28.61 14.71 -15.94
C GLY A 153 29.19 15.59 -14.81
N GLY A 154 30.41 15.35 -14.47
CA GLY A 154 31.27 16.27 -13.75
C GLY A 154 30.86 16.69 -12.34
N GLY A 155 31.37 15.95 -11.35
CA GLY A 155 31.30 16.36 -9.96
C GLY A 155 30.20 15.70 -9.16
N THR A 156 30.28 15.88 -7.85
CA THR A 156 29.43 15.20 -6.85
C THR A 156 28.04 15.86 -6.66
N LYS A 157 27.70 16.89 -7.43
CA LYS A 157 26.45 17.68 -7.22
C LYS A 157 25.19 16.85 -7.29
N TRP A 158 25.03 16.04 -8.34
CA TRP A 158 23.85 15.24 -8.57
C TRP A 158 23.83 14.02 -7.64
N TYR A 159 24.99 13.41 -7.44
CA TYR A 159 25.18 12.36 -6.45
C TYR A 159 24.76 12.79 -5.04
N ASN A 160 25.21 13.97 -4.57
CA ASN A 160 24.84 14.49 -3.27
C ASN A 160 23.32 14.78 -3.14
N LYS A 161 22.65 15.14 -4.23
CA LYS A 161 21.19 15.30 -4.25
C LYS A 161 20.50 13.94 -4.16
N SER A 162 20.97 12.95 -4.93
CA SER A 162 20.46 11.57 -4.86
C SER A 162 20.64 10.99 -3.46
N TYR A 163 21.80 11.18 -2.84
CA TYR A 163 22.08 10.74 -1.47
C TYR A 163 21.08 11.32 -0.46
N LYS A 164 20.86 12.64 -0.48
CA LYS A 164 19.89 13.28 0.43
C LYS A 164 18.47 12.75 0.25
N VAL A 165 18.04 12.60 -0.99
CA VAL A 165 16.70 12.05 -1.31
C VAL A 165 16.60 10.58 -0.88
N ALA A 166 17.66 9.80 -1.07
CA ALA A 166 17.71 8.40 -0.64
C ALA A 166 17.56 8.25 0.88
N VAL A 167 18.29 9.07 1.66
CA VAL A 167 18.17 9.07 3.14
C VAL A 167 16.74 9.43 3.56
N LEU A 168 16.16 10.49 3.00
CA LEU A 168 14.77 10.87 3.31
C LEU A 168 13.77 9.80 2.91
N PHE A 169 13.97 9.14 1.77
CA PHE A 169 13.11 8.05 1.33
C PHE A 169 13.15 6.86 2.29
N VAL A 170 14.33 6.44 2.74
CA VAL A 170 14.46 5.32 3.69
C VAL A 170 13.72 5.61 4.99
N LEU A 171 13.86 6.83 5.53
CA LEU A 171 13.13 7.25 6.73
C LEU A 171 11.62 7.29 6.50
N PHE A 172 11.18 7.88 5.39
CA PHE A 172 9.77 7.96 5.03
C PHE A 172 9.16 6.57 4.83
N LEU A 173 9.88 5.68 4.13
CA LEU A 173 9.43 4.31 3.90
C LEU A 173 9.34 3.51 5.20
N GLY A 174 10.30 3.68 6.12
CA GLY A 174 10.27 3.01 7.43
C GLY A 174 8.95 3.26 8.18
N ILE A 175 8.45 4.50 8.15
CA ILE A 175 7.17 4.85 8.78
C ILE A 175 5.98 4.38 7.95
N THR A 176 5.98 4.69 6.65
CA THR A 176 4.82 4.46 5.78
C THR A 176 4.60 3.00 5.40
N SER A 177 5.64 2.16 5.44
CA SER A 177 5.49 0.72 5.18
C SER A 177 4.67 0.02 6.26
N SER A 178 4.81 0.43 7.52
CA SER A 178 4.01 -0.11 8.63
C SER A 178 2.54 0.26 8.46
N THR A 179 2.25 1.54 8.18
CA THR A 179 0.88 2.01 7.93
C THR A 179 0.26 1.34 6.69
N ALA A 180 1.04 1.19 5.61
CA ALA A 180 0.58 0.51 4.40
C ALA A 180 0.22 -0.97 4.65
N GLY A 181 1.02 -1.69 5.46
CA GLY A 181 0.73 -3.06 5.85
C GLY A 181 -0.54 -3.18 6.70
N TRP A 182 -0.74 -2.25 7.64
CA TRP A 182 -1.96 -2.22 8.45
C TRP A 182 -3.19 -1.85 7.63
N ASP A 183 -3.08 -0.86 6.74
CA ASP A 183 -4.21 -0.36 5.97
C ASP A 183 -4.60 -1.30 4.82
N TRP A 184 -3.66 -1.82 4.06
CA TRP A 184 -3.97 -2.54 2.82
C TRP A 184 -4.03 -4.05 2.97
N ILE A 185 -3.39 -4.61 4.02
CA ILE A 185 -3.35 -6.06 4.22
C ILE A 185 -4.13 -6.43 5.48
N MET A 186 -3.77 -5.86 6.64
CA MET A 186 -4.41 -6.24 7.90
C MET A 186 -5.87 -5.79 8.00
N SER A 187 -6.24 -4.66 7.38
CA SER A 187 -7.62 -4.17 7.40
C SER A 187 -8.61 -5.05 6.62
N ILE A 188 -8.12 -6.02 5.84
CA ILE A 188 -8.97 -7.01 5.16
C ILE A 188 -9.68 -7.89 6.19
N ASP A 189 -8.95 -8.33 7.24
CA ASP A 189 -9.50 -9.03 8.40
C ASP A 189 -9.25 -8.19 9.65
N THR A 190 -10.26 -7.43 10.05
CA THR A 190 -10.19 -6.50 11.17
C THR A 190 -10.14 -7.15 12.55
N HIS A 191 -10.48 -8.44 12.66
CA HIS A 191 -10.40 -9.23 13.90
C HIS A 191 -8.97 -9.66 14.19
N TRP A 192 -8.15 -9.78 13.16
CA TRP A 192 -6.75 -10.15 13.32
C TRP A 192 -5.87 -8.93 13.61
N PHE A 193 -4.86 -9.09 14.45
CA PHE A 193 -3.93 -8.04 14.82
C PHE A 193 -2.51 -8.58 14.97
N SER A 194 -1.54 -7.92 14.33
CA SER A 194 -0.11 -8.20 14.49
C SER A 194 0.72 -6.94 14.25
N THR A 195 1.51 -6.54 15.21
CA THR A 195 2.42 -5.37 15.10
C THR A 195 3.60 -5.64 14.17
N LEU A 196 4.09 -6.88 14.13
CA LEU A 196 5.28 -7.25 13.35
C LEU A 196 4.96 -7.64 11.91
N PHE A 197 3.71 -7.87 11.56
CA PHE A 197 3.32 -8.35 10.23
C PHE A 197 3.74 -7.41 9.10
N SER A 198 3.58 -6.10 9.29
CA SER A 198 3.95 -5.10 8.28
C SER A 198 5.44 -5.12 7.97
N TRP A 199 6.27 -5.30 8.98
CA TRP A 199 7.72 -5.44 8.82
C TRP A 199 8.10 -6.74 8.13
N TYR A 200 7.42 -7.84 8.46
CA TYR A 200 7.61 -9.12 7.80
C TYR A 200 7.25 -9.03 6.31
N ALA A 201 6.11 -8.39 5.98
CA ALA A 201 5.70 -8.18 4.60
C ALA A 201 6.73 -7.34 3.83
N LEU A 202 7.20 -6.21 4.40
CA LEU A 202 8.23 -5.39 3.77
C LEU A 202 9.52 -6.18 3.52
N ALA A 203 9.99 -6.95 4.51
CA ALA A 203 11.19 -7.76 4.38
C ALA A 203 11.03 -8.83 3.28
N SER A 204 9.87 -9.48 3.18
CA SER A 204 9.57 -10.47 2.14
C SER A 204 9.64 -9.85 0.74
N PHE A 205 9.06 -8.67 0.55
CA PHE A 205 9.12 -7.97 -0.74
C PHE A 205 10.51 -7.45 -1.06
N PHE A 206 11.27 -7.01 -0.06
CA PHE A 206 12.66 -6.59 -0.24
C PHE A 206 13.56 -7.72 -0.72
N VAL A 207 13.36 -8.94 -0.20
CA VAL A 207 14.11 -10.13 -0.67
C VAL A 207 13.70 -10.55 -2.09
N THR A 208 12.47 -10.23 -2.50
CA THR A 208 11.92 -10.60 -3.82
C THR A 208 12.36 -9.62 -4.93
N ALA A 209 12.67 -8.37 -4.58
CA ALA A 209 13.05 -7.30 -5.51
C ALA A 209 14.51 -7.31 -5.90
#